data_b1efd0f33d8c43fef78a3eabf4fee1c5
#
_entry.id   b1efd0f33d8c43fef78a3eabf4fee1c5
#
_cell.length_a   1.000
_cell.length_b   1.000
_cell.length_c   1.000
_cell.angle_alpha   90.00
_cell.angle_beta   90.00
_cell.angle_gamma   90.00
#
_symmetry.space_group_name_H-M   'P 1'
#
loop_
_entity.id
_entity.type
_entity.pdbx_description
1 polymer ?
#
loop_
_entity_poly.entity_id
_entity_poly.type
_entity_poly.pdbx_seq_one_letter_code
_entity_poly.pdbx_strand_id
1 'polypeptide(L)'
;MGCGRVGSSLARGLERRGHSVAVIDINQDAFRRLGPDFQGKTVKGVGFDQEVLRKAGIEKADGFAAVSSGDNSNILAARVVRETFDLATVVARIYDQGRAEVYERLGIPSVATVRWAADQILRKLLPSGSEPQWKDPSGSVRLIEVHVDPGWVGTKLTAMQRLANCQIPFLVRFGMGIVPSPDSIFQDGDLIYAAVSNEQVPEVEEIFGHAPADR
;
A
#
# COMPACT_ATOMS: atom_id res chain seq x y z
N MET A 1 13.45 -12.24 5.92
CA MET A 1 13.67 -12.56 7.35
C MET A 1 12.36 -12.40 8.12
N GLY A 2 12.00 -13.42 8.92
CA GLY A 2 10.71 -13.58 9.59
C GLY A 2 9.71 -14.40 8.76
N CYS A 3 9.29 -15.57 9.27
CA CYS A 3 8.30 -16.46 8.65
C CYS A 3 6.94 -16.41 9.36
N GLY A 4 6.54 -15.21 9.80
CA GLY A 4 5.20 -14.94 10.31
C GLY A 4 4.17 -14.85 9.17
N ARG A 5 2.96 -14.35 9.48
CA ARG A 5 1.88 -14.17 8.48
C ARG A 5 2.32 -13.33 7.28
N VAL A 6 2.99 -12.22 7.52
CA VAL A 6 3.48 -11.33 6.43
C VAL A 6 4.58 -12.02 5.63
N GLY A 7 5.61 -12.56 6.31
CA GLY A 7 6.76 -13.15 5.62
C GLY A 7 6.39 -14.39 4.80
N SER A 8 5.53 -15.26 5.31
CA SER A 8 5.08 -16.43 4.54
C SER A 8 4.20 -16.04 3.34
N SER A 9 3.36 -15.01 3.48
CA SER A 9 2.56 -14.51 2.36
C SER A 9 3.44 -13.86 1.28
N LEU A 10 4.43 -13.06 1.71
CA LEU A 10 5.40 -12.43 0.81
C LEU A 10 6.23 -13.47 0.07
N ALA A 11 6.77 -14.46 0.79
CA ALA A 11 7.58 -15.53 0.20
C ALA A 11 6.84 -16.30 -0.90
N ARG A 12 5.61 -16.75 -0.61
CA ARG A 12 4.75 -17.40 -1.61
C ARG A 12 4.36 -16.48 -2.76
N GLY A 13 4.15 -15.19 -2.47
CA GLY A 13 3.83 -14.20 -3.49
C GLY A 13 4.97 -13.96 -4.49
N LEU A 14 6.20 -13.94 -4.00
CA LEU A 14 7.41 -13.83 -4.84
C LEU A 14 7.65 -15.11 -5.64
N GLU A 15 7.54 -16.27 -5.00
CA GLU A 15 7.71 -17.56 -5.66
C GLU A 15 6.72 -17.75 -6.83
N ARG A 16 5.43 -17.42 -6.63
CA ARG A 16 4.44 -17.45 -7.72
C ARG A 16 4.76 -16.52 -8.89
N ARG A 17 5.59 -15.51 -8.68
CA ARG A 17 6.08 -14.60 -9.73
C ARG A 17 7.39 -15.06 -10.36
N GLY A 18 7.87 -16.26 -10.01
CA GLY A 18 9.07 -16.88 -10.57
C GLY A 18 10.38 -16.45 -9.90
N HIS A 19 10.32 -15.77 -8.74
CA HIS A 19 11.53 -15.42 -7.99
C HIS A 19 12.01 -16.59 -7.13
N SER A 20 13.31 -16.76 -7.02
CA SER A 20 13.92 -17.63 -6.02
C SER A 20 13.86 -16.95 -4.63
N VAL A 21 13.44 -17.69 -3.61
CA VAL A 21 13.19 -17.12 -2.28
C VAL A 21 13.95 -17.92 -1.21
N ALA A 22 14.63 -17.20 -0.30
CA ALA A 22 15.15 -17.77 0.93
C ALA A 22 14.44 -17.13 2.14
N VAL A 23 13.98 -17.95 3.07
CA VAL A 23 13.27 -17.49 4.28
C VAL A 23 14.09 -17.84 5.53
N ILE A 24 14.36 -16.82 6.35
CA ILE A 24 15.09 -16.97 7.61
C ILE A 24 14.12 -16.77 8.77
N ASP A 25 14.12 -17.68 9.72
CA ASP A 25 13.40 -17.54 11.01
C ASP A 25 14.14 -18.26 12.13
N ILE A 26 14.05 -17.74 13.35
CA ILE A 26 14.63 -18.40 14.54
C ILE A 26 13.81 -19.64 14.95
N ASN A 27 12.52 -19.63 14.65
CA ASN A 27 11.61 -20.72 14.98
C ASN A 27 11.37 -21.58 13.74
N GLN A 28 11.86 -22.83 13.80
CA GLN A 28 11.69 -23.79 12.71
C GLN A 28 10.23 -24.12 12.42
N ASP A 29 9.36 -24.12 13.41
CA ASP A 29 7.93 -24.38 13.21
C ASP A 29 7.22 -23.28 12.40
N ALA A 30 7.79 -22.09 12.38
CA ALA A 30 7.25 -21.00 11.58
C ALA A 30 7.22 -21.33 10.08
N PHE A 31 8.16 -22.15 9.59
CA PHE A 31 8.24 -22.54 8.17
C PHE A 31 7.04 -23.38 7.71
N ARG A 32 6.28 -24.00 8.62
CA ARG A 32 5.02 -24.69 8.25
C ARG A 32 4.02 -23.76 7.55
N ARG A 33 4.10 -22.44 7.77
CA ARG A 33 3.24 -21.45 7.11
C ARG A 33 3.52 -21.27 5.61
N LEU A 34 4.67 -21.74 5.15
CA LEU A 34 5.02 -21.70 3.72
C LEU A 34 4.20 -22.70 2.90
N GLY A 35 3.73 -23.79 3.57
CA GLY A 35 3.02 -24.88 2.93
C GLY A 35 3.95 -25.91 2.30
N PRO A 36 3.38 -27.06 1.87
CA PRO A 36 4.16 -28.19 1.34
C PRO A 36 4.75 -27.90 -0.05
N ASP A 37 4.15 -27.00 -0.81
CA ASP A 37 4.53 -26.70 -2.20
C ASP A 37 5.65 -25.64 -2.32
N PHE A 38 6.08 -25.05 -1.20
CA PHE A 38 7.13 -24.04 -1.21
C PHE A 38 8.48 -24.68 -1.60
N GLN A 39 9.06 -24.23 -2.70
CA GLN A 39 10.33 -24.73 -3.26
C GLN A 39 11.54 -23.89 -2.83
N GLY A 40 11.30 -22.74 -2.19
CA GLY A 40 12.35 -21.85 -1.73
C GLY A 40 13.17 -22.45 -0.58
N LYS A 41 14.27 -21.81 -0.27
CA LYS A 41 15.17 -22.22 0.80
C LYS A 41 14.67 -21.74 2.17
N THR A 42 14.73 -22.60 3.20
CA THR A 42 14.49 -22.22 4.59
C THR A 42 15.77 -22.28 5.40
N VAL A 43 16.05 -21.28 6.21
CA VAL A 43 17.25 -21.20 7.04
C VAL A 43 16.84 -20.83 8.47
N LYS A 44 17.07 -21.76 9.39
CA LYS A 44 16.88 -21.49 10.82
C LYS A 44 18.04 -20.68 11.36
N GLY A 45 17.74 -19.52 11.96
CA GLY A 45 18.76 -18.69 12.60
C GLY A 45 18.28 -17.27 12.87
N VAL A 46 19.18 -16.51 13.47
CA VAL A 46 18.96 -15.07 13.75
C VAL A 46 19.14 -14.27 12.46
N GLY A 47 18.13 -13.50 12.09
CA GLY A 47 18.07 -12.88 10.75
C GLY A 47 18.99 -11.68 10.52
N PHE A 48 19.74 -11.24 11.51
CA PHE A 48 20.82 -10.25 11.40
C PHE A 48 22.23 -10.84 11.61
N ASP A 49 22.32 -12.17 11.83
CA ASP A 49 23.57 -12.89 11.88
C ASP A 49 24.14 -13.06 10.46
N GLN A 50 25.39 -12.62 10.26
CA GLN A 50 26.02 -12.62 8.94
C GLN A 50 26.21 -14.02 8.35
N GLU A 51 26.51 -15.02 9.19
CA GLU A 51 26.65 -16.40 8.71
C GLU A 51 25.30 -16.99 8.30
N VAL A 52 24.24 -16.68 9.02
CA VAL A 52 22.87 -17.08 8.69
C VAL A 52 22.43 -16.42 7.37
N LEU A 53 22.75 -15.14 7.20
CA LEU A 53 22.48 -14.40 5.96
C LEU A 53 23.25 -14.98 4.78
N ARG A 54 24.54 -15.31 4.94
CA ARG A 54 25.32 -16.01 3.90
C ARG A 54 24.77 -17.39 3.59
N LYS A 55 24.39 -18.16 4.60
CA LYS A 55 23.72 -19.46 4.40
C LYS A 55 22.41 -19.31 3.62
N ALA A 56 21.68 -18.21 3.79
CA ALA A 56 20.49 -17.92 3.02
C ALA A 56 20.79 -17.50 1.57
N GLY A 57 22.00 -17.07 1.28
CA GLY A 57 22.44 -16.64 -0.06
C GLY A 57 22.35 -15.14 -0.28
N ILE A 58 22.51 -14.33 0.78
CA ILE A 58 22.35 -12.87 0.73
C ILE A 58 23.28 -12.19 -0.30
N GLU A 59 24.47 -12.74 -0.52
CA GLU A 59 25.47 -12.20 -1.44
C GLU A 59 25.02 -12.27 -2.93
N LYS A 60 23.98 -13.06 -3.22
CA LYS A 60 23.43 -13.23 -4.57
C LYS A 60 21.97 -12.76 -4.63
N ALA A 61 21.49 -12.09 -3.60
CA ALA A 61 20.10 -11.63 -3.51
C ALA A 61 19.94 -10.29 -4.22
N ASP A 62 18.81 -10.10 -4.91
CA ASP A 62 18.40 -8.83 -5.50
C ASP A 62 17.64 -7.93 -4.51
N GLY A 63 17.14 -8.51 -3.42
CA GLY A 63 16.39 -7.77 -2.42
C GLY A 63 16.26 -8.52 -1.08
N PHE A 64 16.03 -7.76 -0.02
CA PHE A 64 15.87 -8.27 1.33
C PHE A 64 14.68 -7.61 2.04
N ALA A 65 13.84 -8.42 2.67
CA ALA A 65 12.71 -7.95 3.48
C ALA A 65 12.83 -8.44 4.92
N ALA A 66 12.91 -7.52 5.88
CA ALA A 66 12.88 -7.78 7.31
C ALA A 66 11.46 -7.57 7.83
N VAL A 67 10.71 -8.67 8.06
CA VAL A 67 9.28 -8.65 8.39
C VAL A 67 8.91 -9.48 9.64
N SER A 68 9.87 -9.64 10.55
CA SER A 68 9.63 -10.29 11.85
C SER A 68 8.70 -9.46 12.75
N SER A 69 8.36 -9.96 13.93
CA SER A 69 7.51 -9.24 14.88
C SER A 69 8.22 -8.15 15.68
N GLY A 70 9.54 -8.04 15.56
CA GLY A 70 10.34 -7.07 16.35
C GLY A 70 10.92 -5.98 15.49
N ASP A 71 10.55 -4.71 15.73
CA ASP A 71 11.08 -3.54 15.00
C ASP A 71 12.60 -3.46 15.06
N ASN A 72 13.18 -3.60 16.27
CA ASN A 72 14.63 -3.53 16.45
C ASN A 72 15.36 -4.63 15.64
N SER A 73 14.83 -5.84 15.61
CA SER A 73 15.42 -6.94 14.84
C SER A 73 15.31 -6.70 13.34
N ASN A 74 14.19 -6.12 12.88
CA ASN A 74 13.97 -5.79 11.48
C ASN A 74 14.92 -4.70 11.01
N ILE A 75 15.11 -3.67 11.82
CA ILE A 75 16.01 -2.57 11.52
C ILE A 75 17.47 -3.04 11.53
N LEU A 76 17.85 -3.78 12.56
CA LEU A 76 19.22 -4.29 12.65
C LEU A 76 19.56 -5.19 11.46
N ALA A 77 18.64 -6.09 11.07
CA ALA A 77 18.82 -6.93 9.90
C ALA A 77 18.92 -6.11 8.60
N ALA A 78 18.07 -5.12 8.43
CA ALA A 78 18.09 -4.23 7.27
C ALA A 78 19.42 -3.46 7.15
N ARG A 79 19.91 -2.94 8.28
CA ARG A 79 21.21 -2.24 8.34
C ARG A 79 22.38 -3.18 8.02
N VAL A 80 22.45 -4.33 8.67
CA VAL A 80 23.50 -5.32 8.41
C VAL A 80 23.53 -5.70 6.94
N VAL A 81 22.37 -5.98 6.34
CA VAL A 81 22.32 -6.35 4.92
C VAL A 81 22.76 -5.21 4.02
N ARG A 82 22.35 -4.00 4.30
CA ARG A 82 22.69 -2.83 3.49
C ARG A 82 24.16 -2.42 3.65
N GLU A 83 24.66 -2.36 4.89
CA GLU A 83 25.99 -1.84 5.20
C GLU A 83 27.09 -2.89 4.97
N THR A 84 26.78 -4.19 5.19
CA THR A 84 27.80 -5.25 5.11
C THR A 84 27.79 -5.98 3.76
N PHE A 85 26.60 -6.14 3.15
CA PHE A 85 26.44 -6.87 1.88
C PHE A 85 26.14 -5.97 0.69
N ASP A 86 26.10 -4.64 0.90
CA ASP A 86 25.89 -3.60 -0.12
C ASP A 86 24.60 -3.82 -0.96
N LEU A 87 23.55 -4.38 -0.34
CA LEU A 87 22.30 -4.65 -1.02
C LEU A 87 21.42 -3.39 -1.03
N ALA A 88 21.16 -2.85 -2.23
CA ALA A 88 20.40 -1.61 -2.39
C ALA A 88 18.91 -1.77 -2.06
N THR A 89 18.31 -2.89 -2.45
CA THR A 89 16.87 -3.14 -2.26
C THR A 89 16.61 -3.81 -0.92
N VAL A 90 16.44 -3.01 0.11
CA VAL A 90 16.15 -3.50 1.48
C VAL A 90 14.90 -2.82 2.00
N VAL A 91 13.97 -3.59 2.59
CA VAL A 91 12.74 -3.09 3.20
C VAL A 91 12.58 -3.64 4.61
N ALA A 92 12.25 -2.78 5.57
CA ALA A 92 11.95 -3.17 6.93
C ALA A 92 10.47 -2.92 7.27
N ARG A 93 9.84 -3.92 7.90
CA ARG A 93 8.53 -3.73 8.53
C ARG A 93 8.72 -3.13 9.90
N ILE A 94 7.98 -2.05 10.20
CA ILE A 94 8.03 -1.36 11.49
C ILE A 94 6.60 -1.17 11.98
N TYR A 95 6.37 -1.48 13.27
CA TYR A 95 5.08 -1.28 13.90
C TYR A 95 4.92 0.15 14.42
N ASP A 96 5.98 0.70 15.00
CA ASP A 96 5.99 2.05 15.57
C ASP A 96 6.26 3.09 14.47
N GLN A 97 5.32 4.00 14.28
CA GLN A 97 5.40 5.03 13.24
C GLN A 97 6.53 6.04 13.47
N GLY A 98 6.73 6.50 14.71
CA GLY A 98 7.79 7.46 15.00
C GLY A 98 9.17 6.89 14.68
N ARG A 99 9.35 5.58 14.87
CA ARG A 99 10.56 4.88 14.45
C ARG A 99 10.66 4.76 12.94
N ALA A 100 9.56 4.45 12.25
CA ALA A 100 9.56 4.36 10.78
C ALA A 100 10.08 5.64 10.15
N GLU A 101 9.60 6.80 10.57
CA GLU A 101 10.04 8.11 10.08
C GLU A 101 11.54 8.37 10.31
N VAL A 102 12.07 7.97 11.47
CA VAL A 102 13.50 8.09 11.77
C VAL A 102 14.33 7.23 10.83
N TYR A 103 13.91 5.99 10.57
CA TYR A 103 14.67 5.06 9.74
C TYR A 103 14.57 5.38 8.25
N GLU A 104 13.45 5.91 7.78
CA GLU A 104 13.33 6.44 6.42
C GLU A 104 14.33 7.59 6.17
N ARG A 105 14.49 8.51 7.15
CA ARG A 105 15.52 9.57 7.08
C ARG A 105 16.94 9.02 7.06
N LEU A 106 17.16 7.84 7.65
CA LEU A 106 18.43 7.12 7.59
C LEU A 106 18.57 6.26 6.32
N GLY A 107 17.63 6.40 5.40
CA GLY A 107 17.65 5.73 4.10
C GLY A 107 17.25 4.26 4.13
N ILE A 108 16.57 3.78 5.17
CA ILE A 108 16.02 2.42 5.23
C ILE A 108 14.53 2.50 4.89
N PRO A 109 14.10 2.06 3.69
CA PRO A 109 12.69 2.01 3.34
C PRO A 109 11.91 1.17 4.35
N SER A 110 10.85 1.76 4.91
CA SER A 110 10.07 1.11 5.95
C SER A 110 8.57 1.04 5.58
N VAL A 111 7.88 0.02 6.12
CA VAL A 111 6.43 -0.13 5.99
C VAL A 111 5.80 -0.14 7.37
N ALA A 112 5.15 0.96 7.74
CA ALA A 112 4.42 1.11 9.00
C ALA A 112 3.05 0.42 8.92
N THR A 113 3.01 -0.87 9.24
CA THR A 113 1.84 -1.73 9.00
C THR A 113 0.63 -1.41 9.88
N VAL A 114 0.84 -0.92 11.10
CA VAL A 114 -0.26 -0.62 12.04
C VAL A 114 -1.05 0.59 11.57
N ARG A 115 -0.38 1.67 11.19
CA ARG A 115 -1.03 2.86 10.67
C ARG A 115 -1.81 2.55 9.41
N TRP A 116 -1.18 1.86 8.45
CA TRP A 116 -1.86 1.48 7.22
C TRP A 116 -3.14 0.69 7.47
N ALA A 117 -3.10 -0.29 8.40
CA ALA A 117 -4.29 -1.06 8.76
C ALA A 117 -5.35 -0.20 9.46
N ALA A 118 -4.94 0.68 10.38
CA ALA A 118 -5.85 1.60 11.05
C ALA A 118 -6.53 2.56 10.08
N ASP A 119 -5.79 3.15 9.14
CA ASP A 119 -6.31 4.02 8.10
C ASP A 119 -7.30 3.28 7.18
N GLN A 120 -7.05 1.99 6.86
CA GLN A 120 -7.99 1.17 6.10
C GLN A 120 -9.30 0.91 6.86
N ILE A 121 -9.22 0.68 8.17
CA ILE A 121 -10.39 0.47 9.03
C ILE A 121 -11.17 1.78 9.19
N LEU A 122 -10.48 2.88 9.43
CA LEU A 122 -11.07 4.22 9.56
C LEU A 122 -11.87 4.60 8.31
N ARG A 123 -11.31 4.38 7.12
CA ARG A 123 -12.00 4.59 5.84
C ARG A 123 -13.30 3.79 5.70
N LYS A 124 -13.36 2.59 6.27
CA LYS A 124 -14.58 1.78 6.25
C LYS A 124 -15.63 2.17 7.30
N LEU A 125 -15.20 2.86 8.34
CA LEU A 125 -16.06 3.31 9.43
C LEU A 125 -16.62 4.71 9.21
N LEU A 126 -15.85 5.55 8.52
CA LEU A 126 -16.26 6.93 8.25
C LEU A 126 -17.09 7.01 6.97
N PRO A 127 -18.01 7.99 6.87
CA PRO A 127 -18.74 8.25 5.63
C PRO A 127 -17.81 8.53 4.46
N SER A 128 -18.28 8.22 3.25
CA SER A 128 -17.56 8.54 2.00
C SER A 128 -17.20 10.02 1.96
N GLY A 129 -15.97 10.34 1.57
CA GLY A 129 -15.46 11.72 1.52
C GLY A 129 -14.58 12.13 2.69
N SER A 130 -14.61 11.39 3.83
CA SER A 130 -13.89 11.80 5.06
C SER A 130 -12.38 11.59 4.99
N GLU A 131 -11.87 10.65 4.16
CA GLU A 131 -10.44 10.32 4.06
C GLU A 131 -10.02 10.01 2.61
N PRO A 132 -8.85 10.49 2.15
CA PRO A 132 -8.37 10.22 0.81
C PRO A 132 -8.02 8.73 0.63
N GLN A 133 -8.43 8.16 -0.49
CA GLN A 133 -8.10 6.78 -0.87
C GLN A 133 -6.61 6.62 -1.20
N TRP A 134 -5.99 7.67 -1.72
CA TRP A 134 -4.58 7.72 -2.06
C TRP A 134 -4.06 9.16 -1.99
N LYS A 135 -2.76 9.31 -1.67
CA LYS A 135 -2.01 10.57 -1.74
C LYS A 135 -0.73 10.35 -2.53
N ASP A 136 -0.34 11.35 -3.31
CA ASP A 136 0.96 11.36 -3.97
C ASP A 136 2.11 11.46 -2.95
N PRO A 137 3.35 11.14 -3.30
CA PRO A 137 4.49 11.20 -2.39
C PRO A 137 4.76 12.59 -1.79
N SER A 138 4.38 13.68 -2.47
CA SER A 138 4.49 15.04 -1.94
C SER A 138 3.34 15.38 -0.98
N GLY A 139 2.26 14.60 -0.99
CA GLY A 139 1.04 14.84 -0.24
C GLY A 139 0.17 15.99 -0.77
N SER A 140 0.49 16.54 -1.94
CA SER A 140 -0.21 17.69 -2.54
C SER A 140 -1.46 17.30 -3.33
N VAL A 141 -1.47 16.09 -3.89
CA VAL A 141 -2.58 15.55 -4.67
C VAL A 141 -3.21 14.37 -3.95
N ARG A 142 -4.52 14.30 -3.98
CA ARG A 142 -5.31 13.23 -3.36
C ARG A 142 -6.26 12.60 -4.37
N LEU A 143 -6.51 11.32 -4.18
CA LEU A 143 -7.64 10.62 -4.78
C LEU A 143 -8.68 10.42 -3.69
N ILE A 144 -9.84 11.03 -3.84
CA ILE A 144 -10.94 10.99 -2.88
C ILE A 144 -12.15 10.30 -3.50
N GLU A 145 -12.92 9.56 -2.70
CA GLU A 145 -14.25 9.12 -3.05
C GLU A 145 -15.21 10.26 -2.69
N VAL A 146 -16.00 10.72 -3.66
CA VAL A 146 -16.89 11.87 -3.48
C VAL A 146 -18.33 11.42 -3.50
N HIS A 147 -19.10 11.87 -2.52
CA HIS A 147 -20.56 11.75 -2.55
C HIS A 147 -21.12 12.66 -3.62
N VAL A 148 -21.95 12.12 -4.50
CA VAL A 148 -22.57 12.89 -5.60
C VAL A 148 -24.08 12.88 -5.41
N ASP A 149 -24.69 14.06 -5.39
CA ASP A 149 -26.13 14.21 -5.30
C ASP A 149 -26.84 13.53 -6.48
N PRO A 150 -27.95 12.82 -6.26
CA PRO A 150 -28.73 12.17 -7.32
C PRO A 150 -29.16 13.11 -8.46
N GLY A 151 -29.25 14.40 -8.23
CA GLY A 151 -29.54 15.39 -9.26
C GLY A 151 -28.56 15.44 -10.41
N TRP A 152 -27.36 14.87 -10.24
CA TRP A 152 -26.34 14.75 -11.29
C TRP A 152 -26.56 13.56 -12.24
N VAL A 153 -27.50 12.65 -11.95
CA VAL A 153 -27.77 11.48 -12.79
C VAL A 153 -28.09 11.93 -14.21
N GLY A 154 -27.43 11.30 -15.20
CA GLY A 154 -27.53 11.65 -16.62
C GLY A 154 -26.57 12.75 -17.09
N THR A 155 -25.78 13.34 -16.18
CA THR A 155 -24.77 14.34 -16.56
C THR A 155 -23.50 13.65 -17.07
N LYS A 156 -22.90 14.20 -18.14
CA LYS A 156 -21.59 13.71 -18.63
C LYS A 156 -20.51 13.95 -17.57
N LEU A 157 -19.67 12.93 -17.32
CA LEU A 157 -18.55 13.06 -16.37
C LEU A 157 -17.58 14.19 -16.75
N THR A 158 -17.39 14.43 -18.05
CA THR A 158 -16.59 15.56 -18.55
C THR A 158 -17.16 16.92 -18.18
N ALA A 159 -18.48 17.06 -18.08
CA ALA A 159 -19.11 18.29 -17.59
C ALA A 159 -18.94 18.43 -16.08
N MET A 160 -19.11 17.35 -15.34
CA MET A 160 -18.86 17.30 -13.88
C MET A 160 -17.41 17.70 -13.56
N GLN A 161 -16.42 17.12 -14.23
CA GLN A 161 -15.01 17.44 -14.08
C GLN A 161 -14.71 18.94 -14.32
N ARG A 162 -15.35 19.50 -15.29
CA ARG A 162 -15.16 20.91 -15.68
C ARG A 162 -15.75 21.86 -14.63
N LEU A 163 -16.94 21.55 -14.12
CA LEU A 163 -17.63 22.35 -13.12
C LEU A 163 -16.92 22.33 -11.76
N ALA A 164 -16.42 21.16 -11.36
CA ALA A 164 -15.72 20.99 -10.09
C ALA A 164 -14.20 21.17 -10.18
N ASN A 165 -13.69 21.57 -11.36
CA ASN A 165 -12.26 21.75 -11.63
C ASN A 165 -11.39 20.57 -11.11
N CYS A 166 -11.84 19.34 -11.34
CA CYS A 166 -11.18 18.13 -10.87
C CYS A 166 -11.02 17.12 -12.01
N GLN A 167 -10.29 16.03 -11.77
CA GLN A 167 -10.23 14.89 -12.68
C GLN A 167 -10.95 13.69 -12.04
N ILE A 168 -11.74 12.98 -12.84
CA ILE A 168 -12.37 11.71 -12.45
C ILE A 168 -11.64 10.59 -13.20
N PRO A 169 -10.55 10.02 -12.65
CA PRO A 169 -9.77 9.00 -13.34
C PRO A 169 -10.50 7.67 -13.47
N PHE A 170 -11.39 7.34 -12.57
CA PHE A 170 -12.26 6.18 -12.64
C PHE A 170 -13.50 6.35 -11.76
N LEU A 171 -14.47 5.50 -11.99
CA LEU A 171 -15.64 5.32 -11.13
C LEU A 171 -15.83 3.83 -10.83
N VAL A 172 -16.64 3.51 -9.83
CA VAL A 172 -17.07 2.13 -9.57
C VAL A 172 -18.57 2.03 -9.79
N ARG A 173 -18.97 1.15 -10.69
CA ARG A 173 -20.36 0.85 -11.06
C ARG A 173 -20.62 -0.64 -10.84
N PHE A 174 -21.64 -0.98 -10.06
CA PHE A 174 -21.96 -2.37 -9.70
C PHE A 174 -20.75 -3.16 -9.17
N GLY A 175 -19.88 -2.51 -8.40
CA GLY A 175 -18.67 -3.11 -7.82
C GLY A 175 -17.49 -3.28 -8.80
N MET A 176 -17.63 -2.82 -10.06
CA MET A 176 -16.56 -2.87 -11.05
C MET A 176 -15.98 -1.49 -11.33
N GLY A 177 -14.64 -1.40 -11.31
CA GLY A 177 -13.92 -0.17 -11.68
C GLY A 177 -14.00 0.09 -13.18
N ILE A 178 -14.36 1.32 -13.57
CA ILE A 178 -14.50 1.76 -14.96
C ILE A 178 -13.66 3.01 -15.17
N VAL A 179 -12.80 2.99 -16.18
CA VAL A 179 -12.14 4.22 -16.67
C VAL A 179 -13.11 4.93 -17.60
N PRO A 180 -13.53 6.19 -17.30
CA PRO A 180 -14.54 6.85 -18.08
C PRO A 180 -14.02 7.27 -19.47
N SER A 181 -14.89 7.14 -20.46
CA SER A 181 -14.72 7.75 -21.78
C SER A 181 -15.32 9.17 -21.80
N PRO A 182 -15.03 10.00 -22.83
CA PRO A 182 -15.62 11.33 -22.96
C PRO A 182 -17.15 11.35 -22.97
N ASP A 183 -17.78 10.25 -23.36
CA ASP A 183 -19.24 10.11 -23.42
C ASP A 183 -19.86 9.43 -22.19
N SER A 184 -19.03 9.07 -21.21
CA SER A 184 -19.51 8.46 -19.96
C SER A 184 -20.41 9.44 -19.20
N ILE A 185 -21.55 8.91 -18.74
CA ILE A 185 -22.53 9.64 -17.93
C ILE A 185 -22.57 9.07 -16.50
N PHE A 186 -22.83 9.95 -15.55
CA PHE A 186 -23.08 9.56 -14.15
C PHE A 186 -24.41 8.82 -14.04
N GLN A 187 -24.43 7.68 -13.36
CA GLN A 187 -25.62 6.87 -13.10
C GLN A 187 -25.83 6.74 -11.59
N ASP A 188 -27.07 6.50 -11.22
CA ASP A 188 -27.40 6.23 -9.84
C ASP A 188 -26.63 5.00 -9.29
N GLY A 189 -26.07 5.16 -8.10
CA GLY A 189 -25.23 4.13 -7.48
C GLY A 189 -23.78 4.07 -7.95
N ASP A 190 -23.34 4.97 -8.85
CA ASP A 190 -21.91 5.12 -9.17
C ASP A 190 -21.14 5.70 -7.97
N LEU A 191 -20.00 5.10 -7.63
CA LEU A 191 -19.03 5.72 -6.73
C LEU A 191 -18.00 6.48 -7.55
N ILE A 192 -17.93 7.78 -7.35
CA ILE A 192 -17.02 8.67 -8.10
C ILE A 192 -15.73 8.85 -7.32
N TYR A 193 -14.59 8.67 -8.01
CA TYR A 193 -13.26 8.95 -7.49
C TYR A 193 -12.68 10.15 -8.20
N ALA A 194 -12.38 11.22 -7.43
CA ALA A 194 -11.82 12.46 -7.95
C ALA A 194 -10.36 12.63 -7.51
N ALA A 195 -9.50 12.99 -8.46
CA ALA A 195 -8.13 13.43 -8.20
C ALA A 195 -8.14 14.96 -8.04
N VAL A 196 -7.71 15.45 -6.88
CA VAL A 196 -7.81 16.85 -6.47
C VAL A 196 -6.56 17.29 -5.69
N SER A 197 -6.25 18.59 -5.70
CA SER A 197 -5.30 19.15 -4.73
C SER A 197 -5.93 19.23 -3.34
N ASN A 198 -5.09 19.37 -2.31
CA ASN A 198 -5.58 19.52 -0.94
C ASN A 198 -6.55 20.69 -0.76
N GLU A 199 -6.32 21.77 -1.50
CA GLU A 199 -7.11 23.01 -1.42
C GLU A 199 -8.45 22.88 -2.12
N GLN A 200 -8.56 22.01 -3.13
CA GLN A 200 -9.79 21.80 -3.91
C GLN A 200 -10.78 20.86 -3.25
N VAL A 201 -10.38 20.08 -2.23
CA VAL A 201 -11.26 19.06 -1.61
C VAL A 201 -12.59 19.65 -1.15
N PRO A 202 -12.64 20.75 -0.34
CA PRO A 202 -13.92 21.29 0.14
C PRO A 202 -14.83 21.76 -1.00
N GLU A 203 -14.26 22.39 -2.02
CA GLU A 203 -15.02 22.91 -3.18
C GLU A 203 -15.64 21.78 -4.00
N VAL A 204 -14.89 20.71 -4.23
CA VAL A 204 -15.35 19.53 -4.98
C VAL A 204 -16.45 18.78 -4.23
N GLU A 205 -16.30 18.64 -2.90
CA GLU A 205 -17.32 18.02 -2.05
C GLU A 205 -18.61 18.87 -1.99
N GLU A 206 -18.49 20.18 -1.94
CA GLU A 206 -19.63 21.11 -1.96
C GLU A 206 -20.36 21.05 -3.31
N ILE A 207 -19.64 21.12 -4.42
CA ILE A 207 -20.24 21.09 -5.78
C ILE A 207 -20.97 19.78 -6.03
N PHE A 208 -20.36 18.65 -5.71
CA PHE A 208 -20.97 17.34 -5.97
C PHE A 208 -22.03 16.97 -4.94
N GLY A 209 -21.93 17.49 -3.70
CA GLY A 209 -22.89 17.23 -2.62
C GLY A 209 -24.25 17.89 -2.81
N HIS A 210 -24.40 18.77 -3.81
CA HIS A 210 -25.67 19.44 -4.13
C HIS A 210 -26.08 19.16 -5.57
N ALA A 211 -27.37 19.22 -5.84
CA ALA A 211 -27.87 19.14 -7.22
C ALA A 211 -27.28 20.29 -8.07
N PRO A 212 -26.94 20.05 -9.36
CA PRO A 212 -26.38 21.07 -10.21
C PRO A 212 -27.35 22.25 -10.35
N ALA A 213 -26.82 23.47 -10.18
CA ALA A 213 -27.57 24.69 -10.42
C ALA A 213 -27.83 24.81 -11.93
N ASP A 214 -29.07 24.68 -12.35
CA ASP A 214 -29.61 24.74 -13.72
C ASP A 214 -29.11 23.69 -14.70
N ARG A 215 -30.06 22.91 -15.20
CA ARG A 215 -29.94 22.13 -16.46
C ARG A 215 -30.21 22.99 -17.68
#